data_e18252c41dfb46698a8c02031fcece63
#
_entry.id   e18252c41dfb46698a8c02031fcece63
#
_cell.length_a   1.000
_cell.length_b   1.000
_cell.length_c   1.000
_cell.angle_alpha   90.00
_cell.angle_beta   90.00
_cell.angle_gamma   90.00
#
_symmetry.space_group_name_H-M   'P 1'
#
loop_
_entity.id
_entity.type
_entity.pdbx_description
1 polymer ?
#
loop_
_entity_poly.entity_id
_entity_poly.type
_entity_poly.pdbx_seq_one_letter_code
_entity_poly.pdbx_strand_id
1 'polypeptide(L)'
;MARALSDSGLEVDYLFSGRPRDGYFNMEPFGDFRCYRGLSFCWHDGRIDYLATTLNNNLIRLLRDIRCLDLSNYDLVITDFEPITAWAAKRSKTPSLGIGHQYAFRFDNVPTSGHTVIGKLLLDHFAPAQRTLGFHWHHFNSAILPP
;
A
#
# COMPACT_ATOMS: atom_id res chain seq x y z
N MET A 1 -3.45 14.73 1.70
CA MET A 1 -3.68 13.77 2.80
C MET A 1 -2.78 14.07 4.00
N ALA A 2 -1.45 14.06 3.94
CA ALA A 2 -0.57 14.30 5.08
C ALA A 2 -0.92 15.59 5.87
N ARG A 3 -1.07 16.72 5.21
CA ARG A 3 -1.48 17.99 5.85
C ARG A 3 -2.84 17.88 6.54
N ALA A 4 -3.82 17.26 5.89
CA ALA A 4 -5.16 17.11 6.47
C ALA A 4 -5.15 16.24 7.75
N LEU A 5 -4.29 15.23 7.82
CA LEU A 5 -4.10 14.42 9.02
C LEU A 5 -3.43 15.21 10.14
N SER A 6 -2.38 15.97 9.82
CA SER A 6 -1.72 16.87 10.81
C SER A 6 -2.68 17.93 11.33
N ASP A 7 -3.49 18.54 10.46
CA ASP A 7 -4.45 19.59 10.81
C ASP A 7 -5.62 19.06 11.67
N SER A 8 -5.86 17.75 11.65
CA SER A 8 -6.91 17.09 12.45
C SER A 8 -6.52 16.84 13.91
N GLY A 9 -5.30 17.19 14.31
CA GLY A 9 -4.77 16.97 15.66
C GLY A 9 -4.43 15.51 15.96
N LEU A 10 -4.33 14.67 14.94
CA LEU A 10 -3.88 13.28 15.07
C LEU A 10 -2.35 13.22 15.13
N GLU A 11 -1.85 12.35 15.99
CA GLU A 11 -0.44 11.99 15.99
C GLU A 11 -0.20 10.95 14.88
N VAL A 12 0.66 11.26 13.91
CA VAL A 12 0.83 10.46 12.70
C VAL A 12 2.30 10.16 12.44
N ASP A 13 2.64 8.90 12.41
CA ASP A 13 3.92 8.41 11.93
C ASP A 13 3.82 7.96 10.47
N TYR A 14 4.84 8.28 9.69
CA TYR A 14 4.89 7.92 8.28
C TYR A 14 5.89 6.80 8.02
N LEU A 15 5.47 5.86 7.17
CA LEU A 15 6.32 4.79 6.67
C LEU A 15 6.24 4.73 5.14
N PHE A 16 7.40 4.73 4.51
CA PHE A 16 7.52 4.57 3.06
C PHE A 16 8.31 3.33 2.72
N SER A 17 7.93 2.65 1.66
CA SER A 17 8.65 1.48 1.16
C SER A 17 8.75 1.45 -0.36
N GLY A 18 9.61 0.59 -0.89
CA GLY A 18 9.78 0.40 -2.33
C GLY A 18 10.96 1.16 -2.94
N ARG A 19 11.56 2.12 -2.19
CA ARG A 19 12.73 2.88 -2.64
C ARG A 19 13.72 3.07 -1.48
N PRO A 20 15.01 3.30 -1.75
CA PRO A 20 15.95 3.76 -0.74
C PRO A 20 15.61 5.19 -0.30
N ARG A 21 16.05 5.58 0.92
CA ARG A 21 15.68 6.87 1.53
C ARG A 21 16.10 8.08 0.68
N ASP A 22 17.24 8.00 0.02
CA ASP A 22 17.79 9.01 -0.90
C ASP A 22 17.03 9.13 -2.24
N GLY A 23 16.18 8.16 -2.54
CA GLY A 23 15.28 8.17 -3.71
C GLY A 23 13.97 8.93 -3.49
N TYR A 24 13.73 9.47 -2.28
CA TYR A 24 12.57 10.31 -1.98
C TYR A 24 12.95 11.79 -2.02
N PHE A 25 12.05 12.64 -2.50
CA PHE A 25 12.21 14.09 -2.57
C PHE A 25 10.94 14.79 -2.08
N ASN A 26 11.06 16.05 -1.65
CA ASN A 26 9.96 16.85 -1.08
C ASN A 26 9.28 16.16 0.12
N MET A 27 10.10 15.59 1.01
CA MET A 27 9.61 14.79 2.16
C MET A 27 9.40 15.63 3.42
N GLU A 28 9.67 16.93 3.39
CA GLU A 28 9.56 17.83 4.53
C GLU A 28 8.19 17.79 5.23
N PRO A 29 7.05 17.62 4.49
CA PRO A 29 5.73 17.52 5.13
C PRO A 29 5.51 16.26 5.98
N PHE A 30 6.41 15.27 5.88
CA PHE A 30 6.29 13.99 6.58
C PHE A 30 7.20 13.88 7.82
N GLY A 31 8.01 14.92 8.07
CA GLY A 31 8.91 14.94 9.22
C GLY A 31 9.90 13.78 9.25
N ASP A 32 10.06 13.16 10.42
CA ASP A 32 10.88 11.94 10.54
C ASP A 32 10.04 10.73 10.17
N PHE A 33 10.31 10.16 9.02
CA PHE A 33 9.60 8.99 8.50
C PHE A 33 10.47 7.74 8.49
N ARG A 34 9.83 6.59 8.64
CA ARG A 34 10.49 5.29 8.49
C ARG A 34 10.58 4.92 7.02
N CYS A 35 11.70 4.30 6.63
CA CYS A 35 11.92 3.88 5.26
C CYS A 35 12.34 2.40 5.21
N TYR A 36 11.59 1.61 4.46
CA TYR A 36 11.85 0.20 4.22
C TYR A 36 12.09 -0.06 2.73
N ARG A 37 12.82 -1.12 2.40
CA ARG A 37 13.02 -1.47 1.00
C ARG A 37 11.74 -1.90 0.31
N GLY A 38 10.85 -2.59 1.02
CA GLY A 38 9.58 -3.06 0.46
C GLY A 38 9.75 -3.97 -0.75
N LEU A 39 8.76 -3.91 -1.64
CA LEU A 39 8.78 -4.56 -2.94
C LEU A 39 8.79 -3.51 -4.06
N SER A 40 9.64 -3.70 -5.06
CA SER A 40 9.69 -2.89 -6.27
C SER A 40 9.28 -3.75 -7.46
N PHE A 41 8.27 -3.31 -8.21
CA PHE A 41 7.86 -4.01 -9.42
C PHE A 41 8.82 -3.72 -10.57
N CYS A 42 9.29 -4.78 -11.25
CA CYS A 42 10.01 -4.67 -12.49
C CYS A 42 9.02 -4.61 -13.66
N TRP A 43 9.22 -3.66 -14.56
CA TRP A 43 8.35 -3.46 -15.71
C TRP A 43 9.10 -3.80 -16.98
N HIS A 44 8.45 -4.54 -17.88
CA HIS A 44 8.94 -4.82 -19.21
C HIS A 44 7.78 -4.63 -20.21
N ASP A 45 7.98 -3.81 -21.23
CA ASP A 45 6.97 -3.48 -22.25
C ASP A 45 5.60 -3.08 -21.70
N GLY A 46 5.60 -2.25 -20.63
CA GLY A 46 4.38 -1.76 -19.99
C GLY A 46 3.63 -2.82 -19.16
N ARG A 47 4.21 -3.99 -18.92
CA ARG A 47 3.66 -5.06 -18.08
C ARG A 47 4.59 -5.38 -16.92
N ILE A 48 4.01 -5.90 -15.83
CA ILE A 48 4.82 -6.39 -14.71
C ILE A 48 5.53 -7.66 -15.12
N ASP A 49 6.86 -7.63 -15.05
CA ASP A 49 7.69 -8.83 -15.14
C ASP A 49 7.75 -9.50 -13.76
N TYR A 50 6.92 -10.51 -13.57
CA TYR A 50 6.80 -11.22 -12.30
C TYR A 50 8.08 -11.97 -11.93
N LEU A 51 8.81 -12.52 -12.92
CA LEU A 51 10.04 -13.25 -12.66
C LEU A 51 11.15 -12.29 -12.22
N ALA A 52 11.38 -11.22 -12.97
CA ALA A 52 12.35 -10.18 -12.60
C ALA A 52 11.97 -9.52 -11.27
N THR A 53 10.67 -9.27 -11.03
CA THR A 53 10.17 -8.76 -9.75
C THR A 53 10.53 -9.70 -8.60
N THR A 54 10.32 -11.00 -8.76
CA THR A 54 10.61 -11.98 -7.70
C THR A 54 12.12 -12.10 -7.45
N LEU A 55 12.93 -12.12 -8.50
CA LEU A 55 14.38 -12.26 -8.39
C LEU A 55 15.08 -11.01 -7.83
N ASN A 56 14.55 -9.82 -8.13
CA ASN A 56 15.12 -8.55 -7.69
C ASN A 56 14.64 -8.12 -6.29
N ASN A 57 13.67 -8.81 -5.71
CA ASN A 57 13.17 -8.51 -4.38
C ASN A 57 13.62 -9.55 -3.35
N ASN A 58 14.01 -9.08 -2.20
CA ASN A 58 14.37 -9.94 -1.07
C ASN A 58 13.12 -10.22 -0.21
N LEU A 59 12.41 -11.31 -0.55
CA LEU A 59 11.19 -11.71 0.15
C LEU A 59 11.44 -12.07 1.62
N ILE A 60 12.63 -12.60 1.95
CA ILE A 60 12.99 -12.91 3.34
C ILE A 60 13.08 -11.62 4.15
N ARG A 61 13.69 -10.57 3.56
CA ARG A 61 13.73 -9.25 4.18
C ARG A 61 12.35 -8.65 4.35
N LEU A 62 11.49 -8.72 3.33
CA LEU A 62 10.11 -8.27 3.41
C LEU A 62 9.37 -8.94 4.57
N LEU A 63 9.45 -10.26 4.67
CA LEU A 63 8.82 -11.01 5.76
C LEU A 63 9.38 -10.65 7.14
N ARG A 64 10.69 -10.40 7.23
CA ARG A 64 11.31 -9.91 8.46
C ARG A 64 10.81 -8.51 8.81
N ASP A 65 10.77 -7.59 7.85
CA ASP A 65 10.31 -6.21 8.07
C ASP A 65 8.84 -6.21 8.55
N ILE A 66 7.97 -7.03 7.95
CA ILE A 66 6.58 -7.24 8.40
C ILE A 66 6.51 -7.78 9.83
N ARG A 67 7.38 -8.73 10.19
CA ARG A 67 7.37 -9.34 11.52
C ARG A 67 7.92 -8.43 12.61
N CYS A 68 8.91 -7.62 12.27
CA CYS A 68 9.59 -6.73 13.19
C CYS A 68 8.90 -5.37 13.36
N LEU A 69 7.95 -5.02 12.48
CA LEU A 69 7.20 -3.79 12.62
C LEU A 69 6.23 -3.92 13.80
N ASP A 70 6.54 -3.18 14.87
CA ASP A 70 5.69 -3.09 16.04
C ASP A 70 4.62 -2.02 15.82
N LEU A 71 3.37 -2.42 15.97
CA LEU A 71 2.19 -1.58 15.84
C LEU A 71 1.37 -1.48 17.14
N SER A 72 1.94 -1.90 18.27
CA SER A 72 1.24 -1.94 19.55
C SER A 72 0.76 -0.58 20.05
N ASN A 73 1.44 0.49 19.65
CA ASN A 73 1.14 1.87 20.03
C ASN A 73 0.27 2.62 19.02
N TYR A 74 -0.27 1.92 18.01
CA TYR A 74 -1.08 2.54 16.97
C TYR A 74 -2.54 2.08 17.03
N ASP A 75 -3.45 3.03 17.04
CA ASP A 75 -4.90 2.78 17.03
C ASP A 75 -5.40 2.40 15.63
N LEU A 76 -4.74 2.91 14.58
CA LEU A 76 -5.13 2.71 13.20
C LEU A 76 -3.91 2.72 12.27
N VAL A 77 -3.90 1.82 11.32
CA VAL A 77 -2.97 1.84 10.18
C VAL A 77 -3.72 2.26 8.93
N ILE A 78 -3.24 3.32 8.28
CA ILE A 78 -3.70 3.71 6.95
C ILE A 78 -2.62 3.30 5.94
N THR A 79 -2.98 2.49 4.95
CA THR A 79 -2.04 2.02 3.93
C THR A 79 -2.48 2.43 2.53
N ASP A 80 -1.59 3.04 1.78
CA ASP A 80 -1.76 3.31 0.35
C ASP A 80 -1.10 2.18 -0.46
N PHE A 81 -1.76 1.02 -0.46
CA PHE A 81 -1.33 -0.20 -1.14
C PHE A 81 0.11 -0.62 -0.81
N GLU A 82 0.53 -0.42 0.44
CA GLU A 82 1.87 -0.71 0.94
C GLU A 82 1.88 -2.03 1.74
N PRO A 83 2.67 -3.04 1.32
CA PRO A 83 2.53 -4.39 1.87
C PRO A 83 3.06 -4.56 3.29
N ILE A 84 4.09 -3.80 3.73
CA ILE A 84 4.71 -4.03 5.05
C ILE A 84 3.73 -3.64 6.16
N THR A 85 3.19 -2.43 6.10
CA THR A 85 2.23 -1.95 7.10
C THR A 85 0.91 -2.74 7.04
N ALA A 86 0.44 -3.06 5.83
CA ALA A 86 -0.79 -3.82 5.63
C ALA A 86 -0.72 -5.22 6.27
N TRP A 87 0.35 -5.98 5.99
CA TRP A 87 0.54 -7.31 6.55
C TRP A 87 0.91 -7.28 8.03
N ALA A 88 1.65 -6.27 8.49
CA ALA A 88 1.93 -6.09 9.92
C ALA A 88 0.63 -5.82 10.69
N ALA A 89 -0.24 -4.93 10.19
CA ALA A 89 -1.54 -4.63 10.79
C ALA A 89 -2.45 -5.89 10.84
N LYS A 90 -2.50 -6.65 9.74
CA LYS A 90 -3.23 -7.92 9.70
C LYS A 90 -2.72 -8.91 10.75
N ARG A 91 -1.40 -9.02 10.90
CA ARG A 91 -0.75 -9.93 11.86
C ARG A 91 -1.01 -9.51 13.32
N SER A 92 -0.86 -8.23 13.63
CA SER A 92 -1.06 -7.68 14.99
C SER A 92 -2.54 -7.48 15.34
N LYS A 93 -3.45 -7.62 14.37
CA LYS A 93 -4.87 -7.31 14.47
C LYS A 93 -5.15 -5.82 14.76
N THR A 94 -4.20 -4.94 14.44
CA THR A 94 -4.40 -3.51 14.50
C THR A 94 -5.43 -3.08 13.45
N PRO A 95 -6.41 -2.23 13.78
CA PRO A 95 -7.37 -1.72 12.81
C PRO A 95 -6.66 -1.15 11.58
N SER A 96 -7.17 -1.44 10.37
CA SER A 96 -6.51 -1.01 9.15
C SER A 96 -7.48 -0.54 8.07
N LEU A 97 -7.10 0.55 7.41
CA LEU A 97 -7.80 1.17 6.29
C LEU A 97 -6.86 1.24 5.09
N GLY A 98 -7.21 0.51 4.04
CA GLY A 98 -6.54 0.62 2.75
C GLY A 98 -7.15 1.76 1.95
N ILE A 99 -6.33 2.67 1.45
CA ILE A 99 -6.74 3.77 0.59
C ILE A 99 -5.92 3.74 -0.69
N GLY A 100 -6.50 4.12 -1.80
CA GLY A 100 -5.78 4.17 -3.06
C GLY A 100 -6.62 3.68 -4.23
N HIS A 101 -6.19 4.02 -5.45
CA HIS A 101 -6.97 3.64 -6.61
C HIS A 101 -6.91 2.15 -6.93
N GLN A 102 -5.91 1.43 -6.48
CA GLN A 102 -5.82 -0.03 -6.61
C GLN A 102 -7.01 -0.74 -5.94
N TYR A 103 -7.51 -0.20 -4.84
CA TYR A 103 -8.67 -0.76 -4.15
C TYR A 103 -9.98 -0.57 -4.91
N ALA A 104 -10.06 0.38 -5.85
CA ALA A 104 -11.23 0.52 -6.73
C ALA A 104 -11.42 -0.70 -7.63
N PHE A 105 -10.32 -1.35 -8.06
CA PHE A 105 -10.36 -2.53 -8.91
C PHE A 105 -10.84 -3.82 -8.22
N ARG A 106 -11.15 -3.75 -6.93
CA ARG A 106 -11.80 -4.85 -6.20
C ARG A 106 -13.31 -4.91 -6.43
N PHE A 107 -13.91 -3.85 -6.95
CA PHE A 107 -15.31 -3.84 -7.31
C PHE A 107 -15.52 -4.46 -8.69
N ASP A 108 -16.45 -5.41 -8.78
CA ASP A 108 -16.70 -6.17 -10.02
C ASP A 108 -17.16 -5.28 -11.19
N ASN A 109 -17.77 -4.13 -10.90
CA ASN A 109 -18.23 -3.17 -11.90
C ASN A 109 -17.11 -2.32 -12.52
N VAL A 110 -15.89 -2.35 -11.95
CA VAL A 110 -14.77 -1.57 -12.47
C VAL A 110 -14.11 -2.37 -13.61
N PRO A 111 -14.00 -1.79 -14.82
CA PRO A 111 -13.36 -2.47 -15.93
C PRO A 111 -11.90 -2.84 -15.63
N THR A 112 -11.57 -4.10 -15.75
CA THR A 112 -10.25 -4.66 -15.51
C THR A 112 -9.71 -5.36 -16.75
N SER A 113 -9.72 -4.67 -17.90
CA SER A 113 -9.23 -5.25 -19.15
C SER A 113 -7.76 -5.65 -19.04
N GLY A 114 -7.46 -6.92 -19.33
CA GLY A 114 -6.08 -7.44 -19.32
C GLY A 114 -5.56 -7.93 -17.96
N HIS A 115 -6.39 -7.97 -16.93
CA HIS A 115 -5.97 -8.57 -15.65
C HIS A 115 -5.83 -10.09 -15.81
N THR A 116 -4.61 -10.56 -15.62
CA THR A 116 -4.34 -11.98 -15.47
C THR A 116 -4.81 -12.46 -14.08
N VAL A 117 -4.97 -13.77 -13.90
CA VAL A 117 -5.26 -14.37 -12.59
C VAL A 117 -4.26 -13.89 -11.52
N ILE A 118 -2.99 -13.76 -11.90
CA ILE A 118 -1.92 -13.25 -11.02
C ILE A 118 -2.15 -11.79 -10.66
N GLY A 119 -2.58 -10.95 -11.61
CA GLY A 119 -2.90 -9.54 -11.35
C GLY A 119 -4.04 -9.40 -10.34
N LYS A 120 -5.09 -10.21 -10.46
CA LYS A 120 -6.19 -10.24 -9.49
C LYS A 120 -5.71 -10.69 -8.11
N LEU A 121 -4.91 -11.75 -8.04
CA LEU A 121 -4.33 -12.24 -6.79
C LEU A 121 -3.47 -11.17 -6.09
N LEU A 122 -2.70 -10.40 -6.85
CA LEU A 122 -1.93 -9.27 -6.32
C LEU A 122 -2.85 -8.19 -5.75
N LEU A 123 -3.87 -7.77 -6.49
CA LEU A 123 -4.83 -6.77 -6.01
C LEU A 123 -5.50 -7.18 -4.70
N ASP A 124 -5.80 -8.47 -4.55
CA ASP A 124 -6.51 -8.99 -3.39
C ASP A 124 -5.60 -9.18 -2.17
N HIS A 125 -4.33 -9.53 -2.38
CA HIS A 125 -3.45 -10.00 -1.31
C HIS A 125 -2.20 -9.18 -1.09
N PHE A 126 -1.83 -8.28 -1.99
CA PHE A 126 -0.60 -7.50 -1.87
C PHE A 126 -0.59 -6.62 -0.62
N ALA A 127 -1.66 -5.86 -0.41
CA ALA A 127 -1.82 -4.99 0.76
C ALA A 127 -3.21 -5.20 1.38
N PRO A 128 -3.37 -6.24 2.24
CA PRO A 128 -4.64 -6.53 2.88
C PRO A 128 -5.00 -5.44 3.90
N ALA A 129 -6.27 -5.03 3.93
CA ALA A 129 -6.80 -4.12 4.94
C ALA A 129 -8.18 -4.58 5.40
N GLN A 130 -8.59 -4.23 6.63
CA GLN A 130 -9.91 -4.57 7.17
C GLN A 130 -11.02 -3.80 6.45
N ARG A 131 -10.76 -2.54 6.11
CA ARG A 131 -11.63 -1.70 5.30
C ARG A 131 -10.82 -1.09 4.17
N THR A 132 -11.47 -0.81 3.04
CA THR A 132 -10.80 -0.21 1.88
C THR A 132 -11.64 0.92 1.32
N LEU A 133 -10.97 1.98 0.87
CA LEU A 133 -11.53 3.08 0.12
C LEU A 133 -10.84 3.14 -1.25
N GLY A 134 -11.57 2.81 -2.30
CA GLY A 134 -11.08 2.94 -3.66
C GLY A 134 -11.25 4.37 -4.17
N PHE A 135 -10.27 4.88 -4.90
CA PHE A 135 -10.37 6.16 -5.62
C PHE A 135 -10.38 5.91 -7.12
N HIS A 136 -11.34 6.55 -7.83
CA HIS A 136 -11.38 6.49 -9.28
C HIS A 136 -12.14 7.71 -9.83
N TRP A 137 -11.84 8.11 -11.07
CA TRP A 137 -12.53 9.21 -11.76
C TRP A 137 -14.03 8.96 -11.99
N HIS A 138 -14.42 7.67 -12.03
CA HIS A 138 -15.81 7.25 -12.17
C HIS A 138 -16.16 6.24 -11.06
N HIS A 139 -17.34 6.37 -10.48
CA HIS A 139 -17.76 5.55 -9.33
C HIS A 139 -18.30 4.16 -9.70
N PHE A 140 -18.61 3.89 -10.99
CA PHE A 140 -19.15 2.60 -11.50
C PHE A 140 -20.30 2.03 -10.66
N ASN A 141 -21.15 2.90 -10.08
CA ASN A 141 -22.21 2.53 -9.14
C ASN A 141 -21.72 1.71 -7.92
N SER A 142 -20.49 1.97 -7.49
CA SER A 142 -19.84 1.34 -6.34
C SER A 142 -19.40 2.40 -5.33
N ALA A 143 -19.03 1.97 -4.11
CA ALA A 143 -18.55 2.86 -3.06
C ALA A 143 -17.07 3.30 -3.34
N ILE A 144 -16.91 4.00 -4.45
CA ILE A 144 -15.62 4.53 -4.93
C ILE A 144 -15.68 6.06 -4.81
N LEU A 145 -14.65 6.63 -4.23
CA LEU A 145 -14.52 8.07 -4.05
C LEU A 145 -13.77 8.72 -5.23
N PRO A 146 -14.03 9.99 -5.53
CA PRO A 146 -13.20 10.74 -6.48
C PRO A 146 -11.77 10.89 -5.90
N PRO A 147 -10.76 10.99 -6.78
CA PRO A 147 -9.36 11.16 -6.37
C PRO A 147 -9.07 12.54 -5.78
#